data_66bf6a206a9df1de46870d0fe6205fd5
#
_entry.id   66bf6a206a9df1de46870d0fe6205fd5
#
_cell.length_a   1.000
_cell.length_b   1.000
_cell.length_c   1.000
_cell.angle_alpha   90.00
_cell.angle_beta   90.00
_cell.angle_gamma   90.00
#
_symmetry.space_group_name_H-M   'P 1'
#
loop_
_entity.id
_entity.type
_entity.pdbx_description
1 polymer ?
#
loop_
_entity_poly.entity_id
_entity_poly.type
_entity_poly.pdbx_seq_one_letter_code
_entity_poly.pdbx_strand_id
1 'polypeptide(L)'
;MRGFSIRVRLFLKLWCTSFYSLLTIILIPIIGIIIYNSGTYTIDDLSSLIYEKTATIWFVFIIQWCFSVDLDSKFFNQLITYPVSKWRFLLERTLFSIIIFFSLAIIISLPLGFILGNFVWKGFVFTIPVYLALGGFVILGTMIGKHSLGGLIAGILFWMMILFGGALLRELNAILLIYGSVERVVSGESRFFLAENRWILINRLFYIGLGVICTIGAIFKINRKSA
;
A
#
# COMPACT_ATOMS: atom_id res chain seq x y z
N MET A 1 -7.80 -2.46 -26.67
CA MET A 1 -7.67 -3.39 -25.52
C MET A 1 -6.42 -4.30 -25.60
N ARG A 2 -6.02 -4.84 -26.76
CA ARG A 2 -4.84 -5.73 -26.88
C ARG A 2 -3.52 -5.12 -26.34
N GLY A 3 -3.26 -3.84 -26.57
CA GLY A 3 -2.03 -3.18 -26.10
C GLY A 3 -1.90 -3.05 -24.57
N PHE A 4 -3.00 -2.90 -23.84
CA PHE A 4 -3.00 -2.85 -22.36
C PHE A 4 -2.61 -4.21 -21.77
N SER A 5 -3.23 -5.29 -22.25
CA SER A 5 -2.92 -6.64 -21.77
C SER A 5 -1.45 -7.03 -22.00
N ILE A 6 -0.86 -6.64 -23.14
CA ILE A 6 0.55 -6.89 -23.43
C ILE A 6 1.45 -6.13 -22.44
N ARG A 7 1.15 -4.85 -22.16
CA ARG A 7 1.92 -4.06 -21.17
C ARG A 7 1.83 -4.63 -19.78
N VAL A 8 0.63 -5.04 -19.33
CA VAL A 8 0.44 -5.72 -18.03
C VAL A 8 1.32 -6.97 -17.95
N ARG A 9 1.25 -7.83 -18.97
CA ARG A 9 2.04 -9.07 -19.01
C ARG A 9 3.54 -8.81 -18.97
N LEU A 10 4.04 -7.83 -19.72
CA LEU A 10 5.46 -7.47 -19.72
C LEU A 10 5.88 -6.91 -18.35
N PHE A 11 5.06 -6.07 -17.75
CA PHE A 11 5.35 -5.49 -16.44
C PHE A 11 5.36 -6.55 -15.33
N LEU A 12 4.39 -7.45 -15.32
CA LEU A 12 4.37 -8.58 -14.39
C LEU A 12 5.57 -9.52 -14.62
N LYS A 13 5.94 -9.77 -15.88
CA LYS A 13 7.13 -10.57 -16.18
C LYS A 13 8.41 -9.91 -15.65
N LEU A 14 8.59 -8.60 -15.83
CA LEU A 14 9.71 -7.84 -15.29
C LEU A 14 9.76 -7.92 -13.76
N TRP A 15 8.62 -7.81 -13.11
CA TRP A 15 8.53 -7.95 -11.65
C TRP A 15 8.88 -9.37 -11.20
N CYS A 16 8.26 -10.39 -11.77
CA CYS A 16 8.47 -11.78 -11.39
C CYS A 16 9.91 -12.30 -11.68
N THR A 17 10.62 -11.69 -12.61
CA THR A 17 12.04 -12.01 -12.87
C THR A 17 12.99 -11.25 -11.95
N SER A 18 12.49 -10.29 -11.15
CA SER A 18 13.33 -9.56 -10.22
C SER A 18 13.63 -10.43 -8.98
N PHE A 19 14.89 -10.44 -8.55
CA PHE A 19 15.31 -11.14 -7.33
C PHE A 19 14.52 -10.67 -6.10
N TYR A 20 14.15 -9.40 -6.06
CA TYR A 20 13.36 -8.83 -4.96
C TYR A 20 11.98 -9.46 -4.81
N SER A 21 11.31 -9.81 -5.91
CA SER A 21 9.98 -10.45 -5.83
C SER A 21 10.05 -11.84 -5.22
N LEU A 22 11.03 -12.64 -5.61
CA LEU A 22 11.24 -13.98 -5.05
C LEU A 22 11.59 -13.92 -3.57
N LEU A 23 12.49 -13.03 -3.19
CA LEU A 23 12.93 -12.84 -1.81
C LEU A 23 11.75 -12.43 -0.92
N THR A 24 10.89 -11.54 -1.42
CA THR A 24 9.72 -11.09 -0.68
C THR A 24 8.67 -12.18 -0.49
N ILE A 25 8.36 -12.96 -1.51
CA ILE A 25 7.36 -14.03 -1.46
C ILE A 25 7.77 -15.14 -0.47
N ILE A 26 9.07 -15.43 -0.35
CA ILE A 26 9.56 -16.53 0.49
C ILE A 26 9.86 -16.06 1.92
N LEU A 27 10.60 -14.96 2.06
CA LEU A 27 11.11 -14.55 3.38
C LEU A 27 10.01 -14.11 4.34
N ILE A 28 8.97 -13.42 3.88
CA ILE A 28 8.01 -12.85 4.81
C ILE A 28 7.11 -13.89 5.47
N PRO A 29 6.52 -14.86 4.77
CA PRO A 29 5.81 -15.93 5.45
C PRO A 29 6.71 -16.67 6.45
N ILE A 30 7.96 -16.93 6.07
CA ILE A 30 8.92 -17.63 6.96
C ILE A 30 9.20 -16.79 8.22
N ILE A 31 9.52 -15.51 8.07
CA ILE A 31 9.77 -14.61 9.20
C ILE A 31 8.52 -14.50 10.08
N GLY A 32 7.33 -14.36 9.47
CA GLY A 32 6.06 -14.33 10.20
C GLY A 32 5.84 -15.57 11.07
N ILE A 33 6.10 -16.76 10.52
CA ILE A 33 5.97 -18.03 11.24
C ILE A 33 7.02 -18.14 12.35
N ILE A 34 8.27 -17.74 12.11
CA ILE A 34 9.34 -17.76 13.12
C ILE A 34 8.99 -16.83 14.29
N ILE A 35 8.52 -15.61 13.99
CA ILE A 35 8.14 -14.64 15.01
C ILE A 35 6.95 -15.14 15.82
N TYR A 36 5.95 -15.74 15.18
CA TYR A 36 4.80 -16.33 15.86
C TYR A 36 5.21 -17.50 16.79
N ASN A 37 6.03 -18.41 16.29
CA ASN A 37 6.51 -19.56 17.06
C ASN A 37 7.44 -19.17 18.22
N SER A 38 7.98 -17.95 18.25
CA SER A 38 8.76 -17.44 19.39
C SER A 38 7.91 -17.24 20.66
N GLY A 39 6.57 -17.25 20.52
CA GLY A 39 5.63 -17.05 21.63
C GLY A 39 5.61 -15.63 22.21
N THR A 40 6.34 -14.70 21.59
CA THR A 40 6.47 -13.29 22.05
C THR A 40 5.35 -12.41 21.53
N TYR A 41 4.63 -12.85 20.49
CA TYR A 41 3.61 -12.05 19.80
C TYR A 41 2.29 -12.81 19.72
N THR A 42 1.20 -12.10 19.94
CA THR A 42 -0.16 -12.60 19.68
C THR A 42 -0.46 -12.60 18.17
N ILE A 43 -1.55 -13.22 17.74
CA ILE A 43 -1.98 -13.21 16.33
C ILE A 43 -2.26 -11.77 15.88
N ASP A 44 -2.78 -10.94 16.76
CA ASP A 44 -3.14 -9.54 16.47
C ASP A 44 -1.88 -8.69 16.26
N ASP A 45 -0.91 -8.83 17.16
CA ASP A 45 0.39 -8.17 17.06
C ASP A 45 1.12 -8.56 15.78
N LEU A 46 1.07 -9.86 15.42
CA LEU A 46 1.67 -10.36 14.19
C LEU A 46 0.97 -9.81 12.95
N SER A 47 -0.36 -9.75 12.96
CA SER A 47 -1.14 -9.16 11.87
C SER A 47 -0.84 -7.67 11.71
N SER A 48 -0.70 -6.93 12.81
CA SER A 48 -0.27 -5.53 12.79
C SER A 48 1.16 -5.38 12.25
N LEU A 49 2.09 -6.22 12.70
CA LEU A 49 3.49 -6.20 12.23
C LEU A 49 3.58 -6.43 10.72
N ILE A 50 2.84 -7.40 10.20
CA ILE A 50 2.86 -7.76 8.79
C ILE A 50 2.13 -6.70 7.95
N TYR A 51 0.87 -6.40 8.26
CA TYR A 51 0.03 -5.57 7.39
C TYR A 51 0.16 -4.08 7.64
N GLU A 52 0.19 -3.63 8.90
CA GLU A 52 0.21 -2.19 9.18
C GLU A 52 1.63 -1.60 9.16
N LYS A 53 2.66 -2.39 9.48
CA LYS A 53 4.04 -1.89 9.53
C LYS A 53 4.86 -2.32 8.32
N THR A 54 4.95 -3.64 8.03
CA THR A 54 5.85 -4.15 6.99
C THR A 54 5.26 -4.01 5.58
N ALA A 55 4.00 -4.39 5.37
CA ALA A 55 3.38 -4.30 4.04
C ALA A 55 3.22 -2.85 3.56
N THR A 56 3.08 -1.89 4.47
CA THR A 56 3.03 -0.46 4.13
C THR A 56 4.33 0.02 3.49
N ILE A 57 5.49 -0.28 4.08
CA ILE A 57 6.78 0.13 3.47
C ILE A 57 7.02 -0.60 2.14
N TRP A 58 6.58 -1.84 2.02
CA TRP A 58 6.68 -2.57 0.77
C TRP A 58 5.84 -1.98 -0.34
N PHE A 59 4.63 -1.54 -0.03
CA PHE A 59 3.79 -0.87 -0.99
C PHE A 59 4.45 0.41 -1.52
N VAL A 60 5.18 1.16 -0.66
CA VAL A 60 5.99 2.31 -1.08
C VAL A 60 7.02 1.90 -2.14
N PHE A 61 7.80 0.84 -1.90
CA PHE A 61 8.82 0.37 -2.85
C PHE A 61 8.21 -0.14 -4.16
N ILE A 62 7.07 -0.84 -4.10
CA ILE A 62 6.37 -1.33 -5.30
C ILE A 62 5.90 -0.16 -6.16
N ILE A 63 5.24 0.84 -5.56
CA ILE A 63 4.79 2.03 -6.31
C ILE A 63 6.00 2.77 -6.89
N GLN A 64 7.02 3.03 -6.07
CA GLN A 64 8.23 3.71 -6.51
C GLN A 64 8.86 2.98 -7.70
N TRP A 65 8.99 1.65 -7.63
CA TRP A 65 9.52 0.85 -8.73
C TRP A 65 8.66 0.98 -10.01
N CYS A 66 7.33 0.91 -9.88
CA CYS A 66 6.42 1.05 -11.03
C CYS A 66 6.56 2.40 -11.73
N PHE A 67 6.86 3.46 -11.00
CA PHE A 67 7.06 4.79 -11.58
C PHE A 67 8.50 5.04 -12.05
N SER A 68 9.52 4.41 -11.41
CA SER A 68 10.93 4.59 -11.77
C SER A 68 11.24 4.12 -13.19
N VAL A 69 10.63 3.01 -13.60
CA VAL A 69 10.83 2.42 -14.95
C VAL A 69 10.64 3.47 -16.06
N ASP A 70 9.68 4.37 -15.90
CA ASP A 70 9.37 5.36 -16.93
C ASP A 70 9.92 6.75 -16.64
N LEU A 71 9.90 7.19 -15.38
CA LEU A 71 10.32 8.55 -15.01
C LEU A 71 11.83 8.69 -15.03
N ASP A 72 12.54 7.71 -14.47
CA ASP A 72 13.99 7.78 -14.31
C ASP A 72 14.71 7.45 -15.62
N SER A 73 14.10 6.65 -16.51
CA SER A 73 14.59 6.36 -17.86
C SER A 73 14.42 7.51 -18.88
N LYS A 74 13.87 8.66 -18.45
CA LYS A 74 13.49 9.80 -19.34
C LYS A 74 12.44 9.45 -20.41
N PHE A 75 11.92 8.23 -20.42
CA PHE A 75 10.85 7.80 -21.34
C PHE A 75 9.59 8.64 -21.17
N PHE A 76 9.35 9.13 -19.97
CA PHE A 76 8.24 10.06 -19.69
C PHE A 76 8.33 11.35 -20.50
N ASN A 77 9.53 11.88 -20.78
CA ASN A 77 9.72 13.06 -21.63
C ASN A 77 9.33 12.80 -23.09
N GLN A 78 9.52 11.57 -23.55
CA GLN A 78 9.06 11.15 -24.88
C GLN A 78 7.53 10.94 -24.89
N LEU A 79 6.96 10.37 -23.85
CA LEU A 79 5.51 10.19 -23.71
C LEU A 79 4.73 11.52 -23.72
N ILE A 80 5.33 12.60 -23.22
CA ILE A 80 4.71 13.94 -23.22
C ILE A 80 4.52 14.48 -24.64
N THR A 81 5.33 14.06 -25.61
CA THR A 81 5.23 14.48 -27.03
C THR A 81 4.13 13.73 -27.80
N TYR A 82 3.66 12.59 -27.28
CA TYR A 82 2.55 11.87 -27.88
C TYR A 82 1.19 12.41 -27.39
N PRO A 83 0.14 12.33 -28.21
CA PRO A 83 -1.22 12.80 -27.85
C PRO A 83 -1.94 11.85 -26.85
N VAL A 84 -1.20 11.32 -25.88
CA VAL A 84 -1.76 10.45 -24.83
C VAL A 84 -2.03 11.30 -23.59
N SER A 85 -3.22 11.17 -23.04
CA SER A 85 -3.59 11.88 -21.83
C SER A 85 -2.71 11.41 -20.63
N LYS A 86 -1.98 12.35 -20.04
CA LYS A 86 -0.99 12.10 -18.96
C LYS A 86 -1.63 11.41 -17.72
N TRP A 87 -2.88 11.72 -17.42
CA TRP A 87 -3.60 11.12 -16.31
C TRP A 87 -3.84 9.61 -16.51
N ARG A 88 -4.03 9.14 -17.77
CA ARG A 88 -4.16 7.71 -18.07
C ARG A 88 -2.88 6.94 -17.76
N PHE A 89 -1.73 7.54 -18.09
CA PHE A 89 -0.43 6.97 -17.71
C PHE A 89 -0.32 6.80 -16.19
N LEU A 90 -0.65 7.85 -15.43
CA LEU A 90 -0.62 7.82 -13.97
C LEU A 90 -1.54 6.72 -13.43
N LEU A 91 -2.78 6.64 -13.91
CA LEU A 91 -3.72 5.60 -13.48
C LEU A 91 -3.25 4.19 -13.85
N GLU A 92 -2.67 4.00 -15.05
CA GLU A 92 -2.14 2.72 -15.49
C GLU A 92 -1.02 2.23 -14.56
N ARG A 93 -0.07 3.10 -14.18
CA ARG A 93 1.02 2.76 -13.27
C ARG A 93 0.55 2.50 -11.84
N THR A 94 -0.39 3.30 -11.37
CA THR A 94 -1.05 3.06 -10.08
C THR A 94 -1.77 1.72 -10.07
N LEU A 95 -2.50 1.39 -11.12
CA LEU A 95 -3.21 0.12 -11.23
C LEU A 95 -2.23 -1.07 -11.23
N PHE A 96 -1.09 -0.96 -11.94
CA PHE A 96 -0.07 -2.01 -11.94
C PHE A 96 0.52 -2.21 -10.54
N SER A 97 0.85 -1.13 -9.84
CA SER A 97 1.37 -1.24 -8.47
C SER A 97 0.37 -1.87 -7.52
N ILE A 98 -0.90 -1.54 -7.65
CA ILE A 98 -1.98 -2.15 -6.88
C ILE A 98 -2.08 -3.65 -7.19
N ILE A 99 -2.12 -4.04 -8.47
CA ILE A 99 -2.21 -5.45 -8.87
C ILE A 99 -1.03 -6.24 -8.32
N ILE A 100 0.21 -5.75 -8.47
CA ILE A 100 1.41 -6.42 -7.96
C ILE A 100 1.33 -6.55 -6.45
N PHE A 101 1.04 -5.47 -5.73
CA PHE A 101 0.98 -5.47 -4.27
C PHE A 101 -0.08 -6.44 -3.75
N PHE A 102 -1.33 -6.36 -4.25
CA PHE A 102 -2.39 -7.25 -3.78
C PHE A 102 -2.13 -8.71 -4.13
N SER A 103 -1.55 -9.00 -5.31
CA SER A 103 -1.16 -10.36 -5.66
C SER A 103 -0.13 -10.92 -4.67
N LEU A 104 0.89 -10.13 -4.31
CA LEU A 104 1.89 -10.53 -3.33
C LEU A 104 1.29 -10.67 -1.93
N ALA A 105 0.47 -9.72 -1.51
CA ALA A 105 -0.19 -9.76 -0.21
C ALA A 105 -1.09 -10.99 -0.07
N ILE A 106 -1.82 -11.37 -1.12
CA ILE A 106 -2.64 -12.60 -1.15
C ILE A 106 -1.74 -13.84 -1.05
N ILE A 107 -0.66 -13.92 -1.85
CA ILE A 107 0.28 -15.05 -1.83
C ILE A 107 0.88 -15.24 -0.44
N ILE A 108 1.21 -14.15 0.26
CA ILE A 108 1.76 -14.19 1.62
C ILE A 108 0.68 -14.55 2.66
N SER A 109 -0.52 -13.99 2.51
CA SER A 109 -1.61 -14.21 3.46
C SER A 109 -2.20 -15.62 3.37
N LEU A 110 -2.08 -16.30 2.22
CA LEU A 110 -2.57 -17.68 2.04
C LEU A 110 -1.96 -18.64 3.05
N PRO A 111 -0.62 -18.87 3.10
CA PRO A 111 -0.03 -19.78 4.06
C PRO A 111 -0.23 -19.31 5.50
N LEU A 112 -0.14 -18.02 5.77
CA LEU A 112 -0.36 -17.48 7.11
C LEU A 112 -1.81 -17.69 7.57
N GLY A 113 -2.80 -17.51 6.70
CA GLY A 113 -4.21 -17.74 7.02
C GLY A 113 -4.53 -19.21 7.30
N PHE A 114 -3.85 -20.16 6.63
CA PHE A 114 -3.99 -21.59 6.94
C PHE A 114 -3.41 -21.96 8.29
N ILE A 115 -2.31 -21.33 8.71
CA ILE A 115 -1.60 -21.64 9.95
C ILE A 115 -2.17 -20.85 11.13
N LEU A 116 -2.46 -19.57 10.95
CA LEU A 116 -2.81 -18.62 12.01
C LEU A 116 -4.31 -18.30 12.05
N GLY A 117 -5.09 -18.77 11.08
CA GLY A 117 -6.54 -18.61 11.04
C GLY A 117 -7.05 -17.38 10.31
N ASN A 118 -8.37 -17.22 10.33
CA ASN A 118 -9.09 -16.22 9.51
C ASN A 118 -8.82 -14.76 9.91
N PHE A 119 -8.31 -14.49 11.10
CA PHE A 119 -8.01 -13.13 11.55
C PHE A 119 -6.98 -12.44 10.65
N VAL A 120 -6.01 -13.19 10.13
CA VAL A 120 -4.99 -12.72 9.18
C VAL A 120 -5.62 -12.05 7.94
N TRP A 121 -6.64 -12.70 7.36
CA TRP A 121 -7.37 -12.15 6.20
C TRP A 121 -8.16 -10.90 6.54
N LYS A 122 -8.83 -10.91 7.68
CA LYS A 122 -9.62 -9.77 8.14
C LYS A 122 -8.71 -8.58 8.44
N GLY A 123 -7.56 -8.81 9.06
CA GLY A 123 -6.53 -7.79 9.31
C GLY A 123 -6.00 -7.17 8.01
N PHE A 124 -5.73 -8.01 6.99
CA PHE A 124 -5.34 -7.51 5.67
C PHE A 124 -6.38 -6.56 5.06
N VAL A 125 -7.64 -7.02 4.99
CA VAL A 125 -8.74 -6.20 4.43
C VAL A 125 -8.92 -4.90 5.22
N PHE A 126 -8.84 -4.97 6.54
CA PHE A 126 -8.96 -3.83 7.43
C PHE A 126 -7.89 -2.75 7.19
N THR A 127 -6.70 -3.14 6.70
CA THR A 127 -5.58 -2.22 6.45
C THR A 127 -5.63 -1.57 5.06
N ILE A 128 -6.46 -2.04 4.13
CA ILE A 128 -6.57 -1.49 2.76
C ILE A 128 -6.70 0.05 2.71
N PRO A 129 -7.53 0.71 3.55
CA PRO A 129 -7.62 2.17 3.59
C PRO A 129 -6.27 2.88 3.79
N VAL A 130 -5.40 2.31 4.63
CA VAL A 130 -4.06 2.87 4.88
C VAL A 130 -3.18 2.76 3.64
N TYR A 131 -3.25 1.64 2.91
CA TYR A 131 -2.53 1.49 1.63
C TYR A 131 -3.01 2.50 0.58
N LEU A 132 -4.30 2.80 0.52
CA LEU A 132 -4.83 3.83 -0.39
C LEU A 132 -4.25 5.22 -0.07
N ALA A 133 -4.21 5.59 1.21
CA ALA A 133 -3.62 6.86 1.64
C ALA A 133 -2.13 6.92 1.28
N LEU A 134 -1.39 5.90 1.66
CA LEU A 134 0.04 5.81 1.40
C LEU A 134 0.35 5.85 -0.09
N GLY A 135 -0.40 5.09 -0.90
CA GLY A 135 -0.30 5.11 -2.35
C GLY A 135 -0.52 6.50 -2.94
N GLY A 136 -1.57 7.18 -2.51
CA GLY A 136 -1.85 8.56 -2.90
C GLY A 136 -0.71 9.51 -2.57
N PHE A 137 -0.12 9.39 -1.37
CA PHE A 137 1.03 10.19 -0.94
C PHE A 137 2.27 9.94 -1.81
N VAL A 138 2.61 8.69 -2.08
CA VAL A 138 3.75 8.33 -2.94
C VAL A 138 3.56 8.87 -4.34
N ILE A 139 2.37 8.72 -4.92
CA ILE A 139 2.06 9.22 -6.26
C ILE A 139 2.16 10.75 -6.31
N LEU A 140 1.61 11.43 -5.31
CA LEU A 140 1.69 12.90 -5.21
C LEU A 140 3.15 13.36 -5.08
N GLY A 141 3.93 12.74 -4.20
CA GLY A 141 5.36 13.01 -4.03
C GLY A 141 6.16 12.79 -5.31
N THR A 142 5.86 11.73 -6.06
CA THR A 142 6.46 11.45 -7.37
C THR A 142 6.14 12.56 -8.38
N MET A 143 4.90 13.03 -8.43
CA MET A 143 4.47 14.09 -9.37
C MET A 143 5.04 15.46 -8.98
N ILE A 144 5.20 15.75 -7.69
CA ILE A 144 5.84 17.00 -7.21
C ILE A 144 7.33 16.96 -7.50
N GLY A 145 8.02 15.87 -7.15
CA GLY A 145 9.46 15.71 -7.34
C GLY A 145 9.88 15.47 -8.79
N LYS A 146 8.96 15.10 -9.69
CA LYS A 146 9.21 14.73 -11.10
C LYS A 146 10.21 13.58 -11.26
N HIS A 147 10.41 12.81 -10.23
CA HIS A 147 11.35 11.71 -10.14
C HIS A 147 10.80 10.67 -9.16
N SER A 148 11.09 9.40 -9.38
CA SER A 148 10.62 8.32 -8.50
C SER A 148 11.09 8.50 -7.04
N LEU A 149 12.27 9.10 -6.83
CA LEU A 149 12.80 9.42 -5.49
C LEU A 149 11.88 10.36 -4.69
N GLY A 150 11.17 11.30 -5.35
CA GLY A 150 10.20 12.15 -4.67
C GLY A 150 9.07 11.36 -4.02
N GLY A 151 8.60 10.33 -4.71
CA GLY A 151 7.60 9.39 -4.18
C GLY A 151 8.16 8.53 -3.06
N LEU A 152 9.39 8.04 -3.20
CA LEU A 152 10.06 7.24 -2.16
C LEU A 152 10.20 8.04 -0.87
N ILE A 153 10.70 9.27 -0.94
CA ILE A 153 10.86 10.14 0.23
C ILE A 153 9.50 10.40 0.89
N ALA A 154 8.48 10.78 0.10
CA ALA A 154 7.14 11.03 0.62
C ALA A 154 6.57 9.77 1.31
N GLY A 155 6.73 8.60 0.69
CA GLY A 155 6.26 7.33 1.25
C GLY A 155 6.97 6.93 2.53
N ILE A 156 8.30 7.07 2.59
CA ILE A 156 9.09 6.79 3.80
C ILE A 156 8.71 7.76 4.93
N LEU A 157 8.57 9.04 4.65
CA LEU A 157 8.15 10.03 5.66
C LEU A 157 6.77 9.69 6.21
N PHE A 158 5.82 9.34 5.35
CA PHE A 158 4.49 8.93 5.78
C PHE A 158 4.53 7.63 6.61
N TRP A 159 5.32 6.65 6.21
CA TRP A 159 5.52 5.41 6.95
C TRP A 159 6.17 5.66 8.32
N MET A 160 7.18 6.52 8.40
CA MET A 160 7.78 6.93 9.68
C MET A 160 6.75 7.62 10.59
N MET A 161 5.90 8.48 10.00
CA MET A 161 4.81 9.11 10.73
C MET A 161 3.82 8.07 11.29
N ILE A 162 3.52 7.01 10.56
CA ILE A 162 2.70 5.89 11.04
C ILE A 162 3.36 5.20 12.22
N LEU A 163 4.66 4.89 12.13
CA LEU A 163 5.36 4.13 13.16
C LEU A 163 5.56 4.92 14.45
N PHE A 164 5.99 6.18 14.33
CA PHE A 164 6.40 6.99 15.47
C PHE A 164 5.34 8.01 15.92
N GLY A 165 4.35 8.28 15.07
CA GLY A 165 3.31 9.26 15.32
C GLY A 165 2.17 8.79 16.27
N GLY A 166 2.23 7.58 16.78
CA GLY A 166 1.14 6.99 17.57
C GLY A 166 0.64 7.85 18.71
N ALA A 167 1.56 8.50 19.44
CA ALA A 167 1.22 9.42 20.53
C ALA A 167 0.60 10.76 20.07
N LEU A 168 1.01 11.23 18.87
CA LEU A 168 0.54 12.50 18.30
C LEU A 168 -0.78 12.33 17.56
N LEU A 169 -0.94 11.22 16.86
CA LEU A 169 -2.09 10.98 15.99
C LEU A 169 -3.32 10.44 16.75
N ARG A 170 -3.13 9.88 17.93
CA ARG A 170 -4.21 9.30 18.76
C ARG A 170 -5.19 8.46 17.93
N GLU A 171 -6.44 8.92 17.79
CA GLU A 171 -7.50 8.24 17.03
C GLU A 171 -7.23 8.17 15.50
N LEU A 172 -6.33 9.01 14.99
CA LEU A 172 -5.90 8.98 13.58
C LEU A 172 -4.70 8.08 13.33
N ASN A 173 -4.23 7.32 14.33
CA ASN A 173 -3.16 6.36 14.14
C ASN A 173 -3.55 5.31 13.07
N ALA A 174 -2.62 4.96 12.20
CA ALA A 174 -2.84 3.92 11.18
C ALA A 174 -2.73 2.51 11.76
N ILE A 175 -1.91 2.35 12.83
CA ILE A 175 -1.70 1.07 13.52
C ILE A 175 -2.84 0.90 14.52
N LEU A 176 -3.79 0.07 14.20
CA LEU A 176 -4.97 -0.16 15.03
C LEU A 176 -5.16 -1.62 15.45
N LEU A 177 -4.61 -2.59 14.73
CA LEU A 177 -4.82 -4.02 14.99
C LEU A 177 -4.28 -4.50 16.35
N ILE A 178 -3.42 -3.70 16.99
CA ILE A 178 -2.91 -3.97 18.34
C ILE A 178 -3.91 -3.63 19.46
N TYR A 179 -5.04 -2.97 19.14
CA TYR A 179 -6.02 -2.60 20.15
C TYR A 179 -7.12 -3.65 20.25
N GLY A 180 -7.37 -4.19 21.44
CA GLY A 180 -8.38 -5.21 21.67
C GLY A 180 -9.83 -4.79 21.31
N SER A 181 -10.14 -3.49 21.28
CA SER A 181 -11.41 -2.98 20.75
C SER A 181 -11.53 -3.19 19.25
N VAL A 182 -10.42 -2.98 18.52
CA VAL A 182 -10.34 -3.18 17.06
C VAL A 182 -10.35 -4.66 16.73
N GLU A 183 -9.62 -5.47 17.49
CA GLU A 183 -9.63 -6.92 17.38
C GLU A 183 -11.05 -7.49 17.42
N ARG A 184 -11.84 -7.11 18.45
CA ARG A 184 -13.23 -7.55 18.58
C ARG A 184 -14.12 -7.14 17.40
N VAL A 185 -13.86 -5.98 16.81
CA VAL A 185 -14.58 -5.54 15.61
C VAL A 185 -14.14 -6.31 14.37
N VAL A 186 -12.84 -6.53 14.20
CA VAL A 186 -12.27 -7.25 13.05
C VAL A 186 -12.61 -8.74 13.12
N SER A 187 -12.60 -9.36 14.30
CA SER A 187 -13.03 -10.76 14.48
C SER A 187 -14.54 -10.95 14.25
N GLY A 188 -15.33 -9.89 14.35
CA GLY A 188 -16.78 -9.91 14.14
C GLY A 188 -17.58 -10.09 15.43
N GLU A 189 -16.93 -10.01 16.58
CA GLU A 189 -17.57 -10.06 17.90
C GLU A 189 -18.31 -8.76 18.25
N SER A 190 -17.89 -7.65 17.65
CA SER A 190 -18.51 -6.34 17.82
C SER A 190 -18.80 -5.69 16.45
N ARG A 191 -19.80 -4.80 16.41
CA ARG A 191 -20.21 -4.13 15.17
C ARG A 191 -19.53 -2.78 15.00
N PHE A 192 -19.11 -2.43 13.79
CA PHE A 192 -18.52 -1.13 13.45
C PHE A 192 -19.40 0.08 13.77
N PHE A 193 -20.72 -0.08 13.70
CA PHE A 193 -21.68 1.03 13.88
C PHE A 193 -22.08 1.30 15.34
N LEU A 194 -21.57 0.52 16.30
CA LEU A 194 -21.77 0.84 17.71
C LEU A 194 -21.08 2.16 18.05
N ALA A 195 -21.68 2.92 18.97
CA ALA A 195 -21.16 4.24 19.38
C ALA A 195 -19.68 4.18 19.82
N GLU A 196 -19.33 3.11 20.52
CA GLU A 196 -17.97 2.84 21.02
C GLU A 196 -16.94 2.62 19.90
N ASN A 197 -17.37 2.12 18.72
CA ASN A 197 -16.50 1.72 17.62
C ASN A 197 -16.49 2.75 16.48
N ARG A 198 -17.28 3.82 16.55
CA ARG A 198 -17.38 4.83 15.46
C ARG A 198 -16.02 5.45 15.10
N TRP A 199 -15.16 5.63 16.08
CA TRP A 199 -13.83 6.19 15.86
C TRP A 199 -12.99 5.32 14.90
N ILE A 200 -13.14 3.98 14.94
CA ILE A 200 -12.46 3.04 14.04
C ILE A 200 -12.91 3.28 12.59
N LEU A 201 -14.22 3.44 12.40
CA LEU A 201 -14.78 3.73 11.07
C LEU A 201 -14.32 5.10 10.57
N ILE A 202 -14.35 6.13 11.41
CA ILE A 202 -13.88 7.49 11.07
C ILE A 202 -12.41 7.46 10.69
N ASN A 203 -11.57 6.72 11.43
CA ASN A 203 -10.17 6.54 11.10
C ASN A 203 -9.98 5.96 9.70
N ARG A 204 -10.66 4.86 9.36
CA ARG A 204 -10.52 4.23 8.04
C ARG A 204 -11.08 5.10 6.91
N LEU A 205 -12.17 5.81 7.13
CA LEU A 205 -12.71 6.80 6.18
C LEU A 205 -11.75 7.98 5.97
N PHE A 206 -11.09 8.45 7.02
CA PHE A 206 -10.06 9.48 6.91
C PHE A 206 -8.92 9.05 5.97
N TYR A 207 -8.41 7.81 6.10
CA TYR A 207 -7.36 7.30 5.21
C TYR A 207 -7.83 7.15 3.77
N ILE A 208 -9.06 6.70 3.54
CA ILE A 208 -9.64 6.66 2.18
C ILE A 208 -9.70 8.09 1.60
N GLY A 209 -10.24 9.04 2.35
CA GLY A 209 -10.34 10.45 1.92
C GLY A 209 -8.97 11.06 1.61
N LEU A 210 -7.99 10.81 2.47
CA LEU A 210 -6.61 11.27 2.28
C LEU A 210 -6.00 10.71 0.98
N GLY A 211 -6.16 9.41 0.72
CA GLY A 211 -5.68 8.75 -0.50
C GLY A 211 -6.31 9.33 -1.76
N VAL A 212 -7.62 9.56 -1.73
CA VAL A 212 -8.35 10.18 -2.85
C VAL A 212 -7.87 11.61 -3.10
N ILE A 213 -7.77 12.44 -2.07
CA ILE A 213 -7.31 13.83 -2.17
C ILE A 213 -5.89 13.90 -2.75
N CYS A 214 -4.96 13.07 -2.26
CA CYS A 214 -3.59 13.03 -2.76
C CYS A 214 -3.54 12.57 -4.23
N THR A 215 -4.32 11.57 -4.61
CA THR A 215 -4.38 11.08 -5.99
C THR A 215 -4.95 12.14 -6.95
N ILE A 216 -6.02 12.83 -6.55
CA ILE A 216 -6.57 13.95 -7.30
C ILE A 216 -5.54 15.08 -7.43
N GLY A 217 -4.85 15.44 -6.35
CA GLY A 217 -3.76 16.42 -6.35
C GLY A 217 -2.65 16.07 -7.34
N ALA A 218 -2.27 14.79 -7.41
CA ALA A 218 -1.29 14.30 -8.38
C ALA A 218 -1.77 14.45 -9.84
N ILE A 219 -3.06 14.15 -10.11
CA ILE A 219 -3.67 14.33 -11.44
C ILE A 219 -3.67 15.82 -11.84
N PHE A 220 -4.06 16.71 -10.93
CA PHE A 220 -4.00 18.16 -11.21
C PHE A 220 -2.57 18.62 -11.49
N LYS A 221 -1.59 18.14 -10.71
CA LYS A 221 -0.19 18.52 -10.90
C LYS A 221 0.37 18.09 -12.26
N ILE A 222 0.03 16.88 -12.73
CA ILE A 222 0.51 16.39 -14.02
C ILE A 222 -0.14 17.13 -15.20
N ASN A 223 -1.42 17.53 -15.07
CA ASN A 223 -2.14 18.25 -16.13
C ASN A 223 -1.73 19.72 -16.26
N ARG A 224 -1.44 20.41 -15.14
CA ARG A 224 -1.09 21.85 -15.11
C ARG A 224 0.20 22.19 -15.86
N LYS A 225 1.03 21.20 -16.21
CA LYS A 225 2.29 21.40 -16.96
C LYS A 225 2.12 21.31 -18.48
N SER A 226 0.91 21.21 -18.97
CA SER A 226 0.60 21.16 -20.42
C SER A 226 0.07 22.50 -20.94
N ALA A 227 -0.04 23.50 -20.12
CA ALA A 227 -0.32 24.87 -20.45
C ALA A 227 0.95 25.74 -20.28
#